data_6993ecc4d83c1b9bb1ed7c4c1b415dd2
#
_entry.id   6993ecc4d83c1b9bb1ed7c4c1b415dd2
#
_cell.length_a   1.000
_cell.length_b   1.000
_cell.length_c   1.000
_cell.angle_alpha   90.00
_cell.angle_beta   90.00
_cell.angle_gamma   90.00
#
_symmetry.space_group_name_H-M   'P 1'
#
loop_
_entity.id
_entity.type
_entity.pdbx_description
1 polymer ?
#
loop_
_entity_poly.entity_id
_entity_poly.type
_entity_poly.pdbx_seq_one_letter_code
_entity_poly.pdbx_strand_id
1 'polypeptide(L)'
;MLKKILTYLIPLIIGVGLFYFLCVNVDTTQLLDCLRYDVNYWWFVLIAFISIWSHVFRALRWQLQLRAININAPLHPLVCSIFGTYAVNLIFPRLGEVWRCGYIADRQKASFTQVVGSMVADRLTDTITVLLLTIFTFFLAQDAFYVFLNTYPQLKEKLFAIATSPLTWAIGAACIAIAIWLLKSQSQNKFIARLHTMAHNLWDGFYAITKMKGKWTFILYTVLIWGCYFIQLYLAKFAFTFTH
;
A
#
# COMPACT_ATOMS: atom_id res chain seq x y z
N MET A 1 -13.88 28.58 14.54
CA MET A 1 -14.39 27.32 15.11
C MET A 1 -15.33 26.58 14.13
N LEU A 2 -16.32 27.23 13.56
CA LEU A 2 -17.32 26.62 12.66
C LEU A 2 -16.69 25.87 11.46
N LYS A 3 -15.72 26.46 10.76
CA LYS A 3 -15.02 25.81 9.63
C LYS A 3 -14.32 24.50 10.01
N LYS A 4 -13.73 24.40 11.20
CA LYS A 4 -13.09 23.17 11.67
C LYS A 4 -14.14 22.09 11.99
N ILE A 5 -15.26 22.46 12.59
CA ILE A 5 -16.35 21.53 12.90
C ILE A 5 -16.96 21.00 11.59
N LEU A 6 -17.23 21.86 10.61
CA LEU A 6 -17.73 21.41 9.29
C LEU A 6 -16.78 20.44 8.58
N THR A 7 -15.47 20.67 8.67
CA THR A 7 -14.46 19.81 8.02
C THR A 7 -14.50 18.36 8.53
N TYR A 8 -14.91 18.13 9.78
CA TYR A 8 -15.03 16.78 10.34
C TYR A 8 -16.46 16.25 10.28
N LEU A 9 -17.45 17.14 10.41
CA LEU A 9 -18.87 16.75 10.42
C LEU A 9 -19.37 16.30 9.05
N ILE A 10 -18.95 16.96 7.97
CA ILE A 10 -19.36 16.59 6.60
C ILE A 10 -18.91 15.16 6.22
N PRO A 11 -17.63 14.78 6.36
CA PRO A 11 -17.23 13.40 6.09
C PRO A 11 -17.91 12.37 7.00
N LEU A 12 -18.16 12.73 8.27
CA LEU A 12 -18.87 11.86 9.20
C LEU A 12 -20.33 11.63 8.76
N ILE A 13 -21.05 12.69 8.39
CA ILE A 13 -22.43 12.61 7.92
C ILE A 13 -22.49 11.79 6.63
N ILE A 14 -21.56 12.04 5.68
CA ILE A 14 -21.48 11.25 4.44
C ILE A 14 -21.20 9.78 4.76
N GLY A 15 -20.25 9.49 5.65
CA GLY A 15 -19.93 8.12 6.07
C GLY A 15 -21.10 7.40 6.71
N VAL A 16 -21.78 8.06 7.66
CA VAL A 16 -23.00 7.52 8.31
C VAL A 16 -24.13 7.36 7.31
N GLY A 17 -24.32 8.31 6.40
CA GLY A 17 -25.35 8.24 5.35
C GLY A 17 -25.11 7.08 4.39
N LEU A 18 -23.86 6.89 3.93
CA LEU A 18 -23.49 5.75 3.09
C LEU A 18 -23.64 4.42 3.83
N PHE A 19 -23.26 4.37 5.10
CA PHE A 19 -23.43 3.16 5.91
C PHE A 19 -24.92 2.82 6.09
N TYR A 20 -25.74 3.82 6.41
CA TYR A 20 -27.20 3.63 6.50
C TYR A 20 -27.80 3.15 5.16
N PHE A 21 -27.40 3.77 4.04
CA PHE A 21 -27.84 3.37 2.71
C PHE A 21 -27.45 1.91 2.38
N LEU A 22 -26.25 1.49 2.75
CA LEU A 22 -25.82 0.10 2.59
C LEU A 22 -26.66 -0.85 3.45
N CYS A 23 -26.89 -0.49 4.74
CA CYS A 23 -27.66 -1.32 5.66
C CYS A 23 -29.13 -1.49 5.23
N VAL A 24 -29.74 -0.45 4.67
CA VAL A 24 -31.14 -0.51 4.18
C VAL A 24 -31.29 -1.41 2.96
N ASN A 25 -30.26 -1.51 2.11
CA ASN A 25 -30.28 -2.33 0.89
C ASN A 25 -29.78 -3.77 1.12
N VAL A 26 -29.32 -4.10 2.33
CA VAL A 26 -28.87 -5.46 2.68
C VAL A 26 -29.92 -6.13 3.55
N ASP A 27 -30.31 -7.33 3.18
CA ASP A 27 -31.15 -8.16 4.05
C ASP A 27 -30.35 -8.59 5.28
N THR A 28 -30.60 -7.87 6.39
CA THR A 28 -29.90 -8.08 7.66
C THR A 28 -30.14 -9.46 8.25
N THR A 29 -31.29 -10.08 7.95
CA THR A 29 -31.62 -11.44 8.38
C THR A 29 -30.75 -12.46 7.67
N GLN A 30 -30.67 -12.38 6.35
CA GLN A 30 -29.81 -13.27 5.55
C GLN A 30 -28.33 -13.08 5.93
N LEU A 31 -27.89 -11.84 6.18
CA LEU A 31 -26.53 -11.56 6.61
C LEU A 31 -26.22 -12.22 7.97
N LEU A 32 -27.13 -12.11 8.94
CA LEU A 32 -26.97 -12.71 10.26
C LEU A 32 -26.97 -14.24 10.20
N ASP A 33 -27.84 -14.82 9.39
CA ASP A 33 -27.90 -16.26 9.18
C ASP A 33 -26.63 -16.77 8.49
N CYS A 34 -26.14 -16.09 7.48
CA CYS A 34 -24.86 -16.41 6.86
C CYS A 34 -23.72 -16.35 7.88
N LEU A 35 -23.61 -15.28 8.67
CA LEU A 35 -22.59 -15.16 9.70
C LEU A 35 -22.68 -16.24 10.78
N ARG A 36 -23.88 -16.73 11.10
CA ARG A 36 -24.12 -17.72 12.16
C ARG A 36 -23.87 -19.15 11.70
N TYR A 37 -24.25 -19.50 10.48
CA TYR A 37 -24.28 -20.87 10.00
C TYR A 37 -23.29 -21.16 8.88
N ASP A 38 -22.93 -20.18 8.04
CA ASP A 38 -22.11 -20.37 6.85
C ASP A 38 -20.66 -19.94 7.01
N VAL A 39 -20.27 -19.47 8.22
CA VAL A 39 -18.92 -18.99 8.48
C VAL A 39 -18.15 -19.90 9.42
N ASN A 40 -17.00 -20.38 8.97
CA ASN A 40 -16.06 -21.09 9.80
C ASN A 40 -15.01 -20.14 10.37
N TYR A 41 -15.20 -19.71 11.61
CA TYR A 41 -14.36 -18.73 12.28
C TYR A 41 -12.91 -19.18 12.53
N TRP A 42 -12.60 -20.48 12.50
CA TRP A 42 -11.25 -20.97 12.64
C TRP A 42 -10.31 -20.47 11.54
N TRP A 43 -10.82 -20.29 10.33
CA TRP A 43 -10.06 -19.71 9.24
C TRP A 43 -9.71 -18.26 9.51
N PHE A 44 -10.60 -17.48 10.12
CA PHE A 44 -10.30 -16.09 10.50
C PHE A 44 -9.23 -16.01 11.59
N VAL A 45 -9.21 -16.93 12.55
CA VAL A 45 -8.14 -17.01 13.56
C VAL A 45 -6.79 -17.29 12.87
N LEU A 46 -6.74 -18.22 11.93
CA LEU A 46 -5.53 -18.54 11.18
C LEU A 46 -5.08 -17.34 10.33
N ILE A 47 -6.01 -16.66 9.65
CA ILE A 47 -5.75 -15.46 8.87
C ILE A 47 -5.18 -14.35 9.77
N ALA A 48 -5.75 -14.14 10.97
CA ALA A 48 -5.26 -13.16 11.91
C ALA A 48 -3.82 -13.48 12.38
N PHE A 49 -3.52 -14.75 12.63
CA PHE A 49 -2.17 -15.20 12.98
C PHE A 49 -1.17 -14.90 11.84
N ILE A 50 -1.50 -15.24 10.60
CA ILE A 50 -0.66 -14.93 9.42
C ILE A 50 -0.51 -13.42 9.23
N SER A 51 -1.56 -12.64 9.52
CA SER A 51 -1.51 -11.18 9.47
C SER A 51 -0.49 -10.60 10.44
N ILE A 52 -0.42 -11.10 11.66
CA ILE A 52 0.59 -10.68 12.65
C ILE A 52 1.99 -10.91 12.09
N TRP A 53 2.25 -12.09 11.54
CA TRP A 53 3.55 -12.41 10.94
C TRP A 53 3.89 -11.51 9.74
N SER A 54 2.91 -11.16 8.90
CA SER A 54 3.15 -10.23 7.79
C SER A 54 3.64 -8.86 8.29
N HIS A 55 3.10 -8.39 9.42
CA HIS A 55 3.54 -7.14 10.05
C HIS A 55 4.92 -7.24 10.70
N VAL A 56 5.27 -8.41 11.26
CA VAL A 56 6.62 -8.67 11.77
C VAL A 56 7.64 -8.67 10.62
N PHE A 57 7.35 -9.34 9.50
CA PHE A 57 8.22 -9.31 8.32
C PHE A 57 8.36 -7.90 7.75
N ARG A 58 7.30 -7.11 7.75
CA ARG A 58 7.36 -5.69 7.38
C ARG A 58 8.29 -4.90 8.30
N ALA A 59 8.23 -5.14 9.61
CA ALA A 59 9.13 -4.50 10.57
C ALA A 59 10.59 -4.90 10.34
N LEU A 60 10.86 -6.18 10.09
CA LEU A 60 12.20 -6.69 9.77
C LEU A 60 12.74 -6.09 8.47
N ARG A 61 11.90 -5.98 7.42
CA ARG A 61 12.29 -5.34 6.17
C ARG A 61 12.64 -3.87 6.38
N TRP A 62 11.80 -3.14 7.11
CA TRP A 62 12.04 -1.73 7.41
C TRP A 62 13.27 -1.55 8.30
N GLN A 63 13.54 -2.47 9.23
CA GLN A 63 14.77 -2.46 10.03
C GLN A 63 16.03 -2.50 9.14
N LEU A 64 16.04 -3.31 8.08
CA LEU A 64 17.16 -3.35 7.15
C LEU A 64 17.36 -2.00 6.43
N GLN A 65 16.28 -1.34 6.02
CA GLN A 65 16.35 -0.02 5.38
C GLN A 65 16.88 1.04 6.35
N LEU A 66 16.41 1.04 7.60
CA LEU A 66 16.91 1.98 8.63
C LEU A 66 18.38 1.74 8.93
N ARG A 67 18.83 0.48 9.00
CA ARG A 67 20.26 0.17 9.17
C ARG A 67 21.11 0.65 8.00
N ALA A 68 20.59 0.64 6.77
CA ALA A 68 21.30 1.15 5.59
C ALA A 68 21.59 2.67 5.67
N ILE A 69 20.82 3.40 6.47
CA ILE A 69 21.01 4.83 6.76
C ILE A 69 21.56 5.08 8.16
N ASN A 70 22.24 4.07 8.77
CA ASN A 70 22.85 4.09 10.09
C ASN A 70 21.90 4.34 11.27
N ILE A 71 20.62 3.99 11.13
CA ILE A 71 19.62 4.02 12.22
C ILE A 71 19.41 2.60 12.72
N ASN A 72 19.92 2.28 13.93
CA ASN A 72 19.85 0.94 14.52
C ASN A 72 18.63 0.80 15.46
N ALA A 73 17.42 0.77 14.87
CA ALA A 73 16.19 0.58 15.63
C ALA A 73 16.01 -0.89 16.03
N PRO A 74 15.70 -1.21 17.31
CA PRO A 74 15.34 -2.55 17.75
C PRO A 74 14.03 -3.00 17.10
N LEU A 75 13.82 -4.32 16.98
CA LEU A 75 12.64 -4.87 16.31
C LEU A 75 11.32 -4.52 17.02
N HIS A 76 11.31 -4.63 18.36
CA HIS A 76 10.09 -4.41 19.15
C HIS A 76 9.45 -3.03 18.92
N PRO A 77 10.15 -1.88 19.01
CA PRO A 77 9.58 -0.59 18.68
C PRO A 77 9.09 -0.47 17.23
N LEU A 78 9.76 -1.15 16.28
CA LEU A 78 9.33 -1.15 14.88
C LEU A 78 8.00 -1.88 14.70
N VAL A 79 7.85 -3.06 15.30
CA VAL A 79 6.59 -3.81 15.30
C VAL A 79 5.48 -2.99 15.96
N CYS A 80 5.73 -2.43 17.15
CA CYS A 80 4.76 -1.57 17.83
C CYS A 80 4.37 -0.35 16.98
N SER A 81 5.32 0.24 16.25
CA SER A 81 5.05 1.39 15.38
C SER A 81 4.15 1.03 14.19
N ILE A 82 4.26 -0.17 13.65
CA ILE A 82 3.39 -0.65 12.58
C ILE A 82 1.97 -0.85 13.09
N PHE A 83 1.77 -1.55 14.21
CA PHE A 83 0.43 -1.70 14.79
C PHE A 83 -0.15 -0.34 15.22
N GLY A 84 0.67 0.54 15.81
CA GLY A 84 0.27 1.90 16.14
C GLY A 84 -0.17 2.72 14.91
N THR A 85 0.44 2.51 13.75
CA THR A 85 0.01 3.12 12.49
C THR A 85 -1.45 2.79 12.17
N TYR A 86 -1.84 1.51 12.31
CA TYR A 86 -3.23 1.11 12.09
C TYR A 86 -4.18 1.72 13.10
N ALA A 87 -3.80 1.72 14.39
CA ALA A 87 -4.61 2.36 15.44
C ALA A 87 -4.81 3.86 15.20
N VAL A 88 -3.75 4.57 14.82
CA VAL A 88 -3.84 6.01 14.49
C VAL A 88 -4.69 6.24 13.24
N ASN A 89 -4.59 5.38 12.23
CA ASN A 89 -5.35 5.50 11.00
C ASN A 89 -6.86 5.25 11.18
N LEU A 90 -7.28 4.56 12.24
CA LEU A 90 -8.69 4.42 12.60
C LEU A 90 -9.30 5.76 13.01
N ILE A 91 -8.52 6.64 13.66
CA ILE A 91 -8.97 7.95 14.14
C ILE A 91 -8.67 9.03 13.09
N PHE A 92 -7.46 9.02 12.55
CA PHE A 92 -6.96 10.01 11.60
C PHE A 92 -6.44 9.32 10.35
N PRO A 93 -7.24 9.19 9.28
CA PRO A 93 -6.83 8.51 8.05
C PRO A 93 -5.54 9.10 7.48
N ARG A 94 -4.59 8.22 7.14
CA ARG A 94 -3.26 8.54 6.56
C ARG A 94 -2.25 9.21 7.49
N LEU A 95 -2.61 9.63 8.71
CA LEU A 95 -1.66 10.22 9.66
C LEU A 95 -0.81 9.17 10.39
N GLY A 96 -1.21 7.92 10.40
CA GLY A 96 -0.47 6.84 11.06
C GLY A 96 0.96 6.66 10.53
N GLU A 97 1.18 6.86 9.23
CA GLU A 97 2.53 6.76 8.65
C GLU A 97 3.45 7.88 9.12
N VAL A 98 2.91 9.10 9.21
CA VAL A 98 3.65 10.25 9.74
C VAL A 98 3.94 10.05 11.22
N TRP A 99 2.96 9.58 11.99
CA TRP A 99 3.12 9.23 13.40
C TRP A 99 4.20 8.17 13.62
N ARG A 100 4.21 7.09 12.81
CA ARG A 100 5.21 6.01 12.85
C ARG A 100 6.62 6.56 12.67
N CYS A 101 6.79 7.44 11.68
CA CYS A 101 8.08 8.07 11.41
C CYS A 101 8.53 8.95 12.58
N GLY A 102 7.62 9.75 13.16
CA GLY A 102 7.88 10.58 14.33
C GLY A 102 8.27 9.75 15.56
N TYR A 103 7.52 8.67 15.82
CA TYR A 103 7.79 7.76 16.94
C TYR A 103 9.19 7.13 16.86
N ILE A 104 9.60 6.65 15.68
CA ILE A 104 10.91 6.04 15.49
C ILE A 104 12.01 7.11 15.50
N ALA A 105 11.81 8.27 14.88
CA ALA A 105 12.78 9.36 14.87
C ALA A 105 13.10 9.84 16.29
N ASP A 106 12.06 10.07 17.12
CA ASP A 106 12.23 10.48 18.51
C ASP A 106 12.95 9.41 19.34
N ARG A 107 12.53 8.15 19.22
CA ARG A 107 13.06 7.04 20.01
C ARG A 107 14.52 6.70 19.67
N GLN A 108 14.90 6.88 18.40
CA GLN A 108 16.27 6.61 17.92
C GLN A 108 17.15 7.86 17.88
N LYS A 109 16.64 9.02 18.29
CA LYS A 109 17.34 10.32 18.19
C LYS A 109 17.82 10.60 16.76
N ALA A 110 17.05 10.15 15.77
CA ALA A 110 17.34 10.24 14.34
C ALA A 110 16.61 11.41 13.70
N SER A 111 17.07 11.86 12.53
CA SER A 111 16.37 12.88 11.76
C SER A 111 15.02 12.34 11.24
N PHE A 112 13.95 13.09 11.54
CA PHE A 112 12.61 12.77 11.04
C PHE A 112 12.58 12.61 9.50
N THR A 113 13.29 13.50 8.79
CA THR A 113 13.37 13.47 7.31
C THR A 113 14.00 12.18 6.79
N GLN A 114 15.06 11.68 7.45
CA GLN A 114 15.71 10.42 7.08
C GLN A 114 14.76 9.22 7.29
N VAL A 115 14.03 9.21 8.41
CA VAL A 115 13.07 8.13 8.70
C VAL A 115 11.91 8.16 7.71
N VAL A 116 11.40 9.36 7.35
CA VAL A 116 10.39 9.52 6.29
C VAL A 116 10.92 9.04 4.95
N GLY A 117 12.17 9.38 4.59
CA GLY A 117 12.81 8.89 3.36
C GLY A 117 12.84 7.36 3.30
N SER A 118 13.20 6.69 4.41
CA SER A 118 13.17 5.22 4.47
C SER A 118 11.76 4.63 4.33
N MET A 119 10.76 5.29 4.91
CA MET A 119 9.36 4.88 4.79
C MET A 119 8.85 5.02 3.35
N VAL A 120 9.20 6.11 2.67
CA VAL A 120 8.85 6.31 1.26
C VAL A 120 9.52 5.25 0.38
N ALA A 121 10.79 4.91 0.64
CA ALA A 121 11.48 3.83 -0.06
C ALA A 121 10.80 2.45 0.17
N ASP A 122 10.31 2.19 1.40
CA ASP A 122 9.51 0.99 1.72
C ASP A 122 8.23 0.94 0.88
N ARG A 123 7.50 2.05 0.75
CA ARG A 123 6.29 2.16 -0.08
C ARG A 123 6.57 1.99 -1.57
N LEU A 124 7.66 2.55 -2.07
CA LEU A 124 8.07 2.36 -3.46
C LEU A 124 8.34 0.88 -3.76
N THR A 125 9.00 0.18 -2.84
CA THR A 125 9.22 -1.26 -2.97
C THR A 125 7.90 -2.02 -3.06
N ASP A 126 6.93 -1.70 -2.21
CA ASP A 126 5.59 -2.31 -2.26
C ASP A 126 4.91 -2.02 -3.62
N THR A 127 4.96 -0.78 -4.10
CA THR A 127 4.37 -0.38 -5.39
C THR A 127 5.00 -1.15 -6.56
N ILE A 128 6.33 -1.26 -6.59
CA ILE A 128 7.04 -2.03 -7.62
C ILE A 128 6.65 -3.50 -7.54
N THR A 129 6.55 -4.06 -6.33
CA THR A 129 6.15 -5.46 -6.15
C THR A 129 4.72 -5.70 -6.66
N VAL A 130 3.77 -4.79 -6.38
CA VAL A 130 2.40 -4.86 -6.93
C VAL A 130 2.42 -4.85 -8.45
N LEU A 131 3.17 -3.93 -9.05
CA LEU A 131 3.29 -3.85 -10.51
C LEU A 131 3.83 -5.16 -11.10
N LEU A 132 4.90 -5.71 -10.53
CA LEU A 132 5.48 -6.98 -10.99
C LEU A 132 4.49 -8.13 -10.83
N LEU A 133 3.80 -8.23 -9.70
CA LEU A 133 2.78 -9.24 -9.47
C LEU A 133 1.59 -9.09 -10.44
N THR A 134 1.16 -7.86 -10.71
CA THR A 134 0.09 -7.59 -11.68
C THR A 134 0.48 -8.04 -13.08
N ILE A 135 1.69 -7.67 -13.52
CA ILE A 135 2.24 -8.10 -14.83
C ILE A 135 2.33 -9.64 -14.88
N PHE A 136 2.87 -10.25 -13.84
CA PHE A 136 3.00 -11.71 -13.74
C PHE A 136 1.63 -12.40 -13.79
N THR A 137 0.67 -11.92 -13.01
CA THR A 137 -0.71 -12.46 -13.00
C THR A 137 -1.38 -12.29 -14.36
N PHE A 138 -1.15 -11.15 -15.04
CA PHE A 138 -1.68 -10.93 -16.38
C PHE A 138 -1.18 -11.98 -17.37
N PHE A 139 0.12 -12.31 -17.34
CA PHE A 139 0.68 -13.36 -18.20
C PHE A 139 0.20 -14.76 -17.83
N LEU A 140 -0.01 -15.06 -16.55
CA LEU A 140 -0.54 -16.35 -16.11
C LEU A 140 -2.03 -16.54 -16.44
N ALA A 141 -2.81 -15.46 -16.35
CA ALA A 141 -4.26 -15.49 -16.49
C ALA A 141 -4.74 -14.92 -17.82
N GLN A 142 -3.88 -14.90 -18.86
CA GLN A 142 -4.22 -14.29 -20.15
C GLN A 142 -5.49 -14.90 -20.77
N ASP A 143 -5.70 -16.22 -20.64
CA ASP A 143 -6.88 -16.90 -21.17
C ASP A 143 -8.16 -16.43 -20.44
N ALA A 144 -8.12 -16.35 -19.10
CA ALA A 144 -9.24 -15.85 -18.31
C ALA A 144 -9.53 -14.37 -18.64
N PHE A 145 -8.48 -13.57 -18.84
CA PHE A 145 -8.61 -12.18 -19.25
C PHE A 145 -9.20 -12.04 -20.65
N TYR A 146 -8.80 -12.90 -21.58
CA TYR A 146 -9.37 -12.93 -22.92
C TYR A 146 -10.85 -13.31 -22.93
N VAL A 147 -11.24 -14.33 -22.16
CA VAL A 147 -12.65 -14.72 -21.97
C VAL A 147 -13.44 -13.56 -21.36
N PHE A 148 -12.91 -12.92 -20.32
CA PHE A 148 -13.52 -11.76 -19.66
C PHE A 148 -13.75 -10.60 -20.65
N LEU A 149 -12.75 -10.26 -21.46
CA LEU A 149 -12.87 -9.18 -22.46
C LEU A 149 -13.89 -9.49 -23.55
N ASN A 150 -14.02 -10.75 -23.93
CA ASN A 150 -15.03 -11.16 -24.91
C ASN A 150 -16.45 -11.16 -24.32
N THR A 151 -16.59 -11.42 -23.02
CA THR A 151 -17.88 -11.31 -22.28
C THR A 151 -18.34 -9.85 -22.15
N TYR A 152 -17.38 -8.89 -22.10
CA TYR A 152 -17.67 -7.46 -21.98
C TYR A 152 -17.08 -6.65 -23.16
N PRO A 153 -17.69 -6.71 -24.36
CA PRO A 153 -17.15 -6.07 -25.57
C PRO A 153 -16.92 -4.57 -25.44
N GLN A 154 -17.84 -3.87 -24.75
CA GLN A 154 -17.71 -2.41 -24.50
C GLN A 154 -16.47 -2.05 -23.68
N LEU A 155 -16.07 -2.90 -22.73
CA LEU A 155 -14.85 -2.71 -21.95
C LEU A 155 -13.60 -2.96 -22.80
N LYS A 156 -13.65 -4.01 -23.64
CA LYS A 156 -12.59 -4.32 -24.61
C LYS A 156 -12.33 -3.14 -25.55
N GLU A 157 -13.38 -2.57 -26.15
CA GLU A 157 -13.27 -1.40 -27.03
C GLU A 157 -12.68 -0.19 -26.31
N LYS A 158 -13.15 0.11 -25.11
CA LYS A 158 -12.63 1.23 -24.31
C LYS A 158 -11.15 1.03 -23.95
N LEU A 159 -10.76 -0.14 -23.49
CA LEU A 159 -9.37 -0.46 -23.15
C LEU A 159 -8.47 -0.36 -24.38
N PHE A 160 -8.93 -0.89 -25.53
CA PHE A 160 -8.21 -0.82 -26.78
C PHE A 160 -8.07 0.62 -27.26
N ALA A 161 -9.15 1.41 -27.20
CA ALA A 161 -9.14 2.84 -27.54
C ALA A 161 -8.15 3.63 -26.67
N ILE A 162 -8.10 3.36 -25.35
CA ILE A 162 -7.12 3.97 -24.44
C ILE A 162 -5.69 3.53 -24.81
N ALA A 163 -5.47 2.23 -25.03
CA ALA A 163 -4.15 1.70 -25.35
C ALA A 163 -3.60 2.18 -26.70
N THR A 164 -4.46 2.39 -27.68
CA THR A 164 -4.09 2.87 -29.03
C THR A 164 -4.14 4.37 -29.18
N SER A 165 -4.69 5.10 -28.20
CA SER A 165 -4.81 6.55 -28.27
C SER A 165 -3.45 7.24 -28.27
N PRO A 166 -3.14 8.09 -29.28
CA PRO A 166 -1.91 8.89 -29.29
C PRO A 166 -1.79 9.79 -28.04
N LEU A 167 -2.94 10.24 -27.51
CA LEU A 167 -2.99 11.07 -26.31
C LEU A 167 -2.48 10.33 -25.07
N THR A 168 -2.80 9.04 -24.91
CA THR A 168 -2.32 8.21 -23.80
C THR A 168 -0.80 8.07 -23.84
N TRP A 169 -0.25 7.82 -25.03
CA TRP A 169 1.19 7.74 -25.23
C TRP A 169 1.89 9.09 -25.05
N ALA A 170 1.27 10.18 -25.52
CA ALA A 170 1.80 11.54 -25.33
C ALA A 170 1.83 11.92 -23.85
N ILE A 171 0.78 11.61 -23.08
CA ILE A 171 0.73 11.82 -21.62
C ILE A 171 1.81 10.98 -20.92
N GLY A 172 1.94 9.71 -21.27
CA GLY A 172 2.99 8.84 -20.72
C GLY A 172 4.39 9.37 -21.00
N ALA A 173 4.66 9.76 -22.23
CA ALA A 173 5.95 10.35 -22.63
C ALA A 173 6.21 11.70 -21.91
N ALA A 174 5.19 12.55 -21.76
CA ALA A 174 5.28 13.80 -21.02
C ALA A 174 5.59 13.55 -19.54
N CYS A 175 4.94 12.59 -18.90
CA CYS A 175 5.22 12.21 -17.50
C CYS A 175 6.67 11.73 -17.32
N ILE A 176 7.17 10.88 -18.24
CA ILE A 176 8.55 10.41 -18.24
C ILE A 176 9.52 11.57 -18.44
N ALA A 177 9.25 12.44 -19.43
CA ALA A 177 10.07 13.61 -19.71
C ALA A 177 10.15 14.57 -18.52
N ILE A 178 9.01 14.83 -17.86
CA ILE A 178 8.95 15.64 -16.63
C ILE A 178 9.75 15.00 -15.49
N ALA A 179 9.65 13.67 -15.31
CA ALA A 179 10.41 12.95 -14.30
C ALA A 179 11.92 13.05 -14.54
N ILE A 180 12.38 12.84 -15.79
CA ILE A 180 13.79 12.98 -16.18
C ILE A 180 14.25 14.43 -16.02
N TRP A 181 13.43 15.39 -16.43
CA TRP A 181 13.73 16.82 -16.30
C TRP A 181 13.85 17.22 -14.81
N LEU A 182 12.96 16.75 -13.94
CA LEU A 182 13.03 16.98 -12.50
C LEU A 182 14.31 16.40 -11.89
N LEU A 183 14.74 15.22 -12.32
CA LEU A 183 15.98 14.60 -11.84
C LEU A 183 17.25 15.34 -12.32
N LYS A 184 17.20 16.01 -13.48
CA LYS A 184 18.34 16.73 -14.07
C LYS A 184 18.32 18.24 -13.83
N SER A 185 17.20 18.81 -13.38
CA SER A 185 17.00 20.24 -13.26
C SER A 185 17.81 20.83 -12.09
N GLN A 186 18.63 21.81 -12.35
CA GLN A 186 19.33 22.65 -11.37
C GLN A 186 18.67 24.03 -11.24
N SER A 187 17.34 24.08 -11.28
CA SER A 187 16.61 25.34 -11.24
C SER A 187 16.75 26.08 -9.91
N GLN A 188 16.98 27.39 -9.96
CA GLN A 188 17.01 28.28 -8.80
C GLN A 188 15.63 28.54 -8.19
N ASN A 189 14.55 28.11 -8.84
CA ASN A 189 13.19 28.25 -8.32
C ASN A 189 13.01 27.36 -7.09
N LYS A 190 12.66 27.97 -5.94
CA LYS A 190 12.48 27.27 -4.66
C LYS A 190 11.52 26.08 -4.72
N PHE A 191 10.48 26.15 -5.56
CA PHE A 191 9.51 25.06 -5.72
C PHE A 191 10.12 23.88 -6.51
N ILE A 192 10.78 24.18 -7.63
CA ILE A 192 11.44 23.16 -8.48
C ILE A 192 12.62 22.53 -7.72
N ALA A 193 13.42 23.32 -6.98
CA ALA A 193 14.50 22.83 -6.15
C ALA A 193 13.97 21.87 -5.05
N ARG A 194 12.82 22.16 -4.47
CA ARG A 194 12.17 21.27 -3.49
C ARG A 194 11.70 19.95 -4.12
N LEU A 195 11.08 20.00 -5.30
CA LEU A 195 10.68 18.81 -6.07
C LEU A 195 11.89 17.99 -6.50
N HIS A 196 12.96 18.64 -6.98
CA HIS A 196 14.24 17.98 -7.32
C HIS A 196 14.83 17.25 -6.11
N THR A 197 14.91 17.93 -4.96
CA THR A 197 15.43 17.31 -3.72
C THR A 197 14.57 16.11 -3.30
N MET A 198 13.24 16.20 -3.43
CA MET A 198 12.36 15.07 -3.16
C MET A 198 12.59 13.92 -4.14
N ALA A 199 12.67 14.19 -5.44
CA ALA A 199 12.93 13.18 -6.46
C ALA A 199 14.32 12.52 -6.26
N HIS A 200 15.33 13.31 -5.92
CA HIS A 200 16.68 12.80 -5.66
C HIS A 200 16.72 11.95 -4.38
N ASN A 201 16.08 12.40 -3.30
CA ASN A 201 15.98 11.60 -2.07
C ASN A 201 15.23 10.27 -2.28
N LEU A 202 14.22 10.25 -3.14
CA LEU A 202 13.52 9.02 -3.55
C LEU A 202 14.45 8.10 -4.34
N TRP A 203 15.19 8.65 -5.30
CA TRP A 203 16.17 7.90 -6.09
C TRP A 203 17.29 7.34 -5.23
N ASP A 204 17.85 8.15 -4.33
CA ASP A 204 18.90 7.74 -3.40
C ASP A 204 18.39 6.66 -2.43
N GLY A 205 17.15 6.79 -1.95
CA GLY A 205 16.50 5.76 -1.13
C GLY A 205 16.36 4.43 -1.88
N PHE A 206 15.98 4.48 -3.15
CA PHE A 206 15.90 3.28 -4.00
C PHE A 206 17.30 2.70 -4.28
N TYR A 207 18.26 3.55 -4.63
CA TYR A 207 19.64 3.13 -4.91
C TYR A 207 20.34 2.55 -3.67
N ALA A 208 20.03 3.07 -2.47
CA ALA A 208 20.52 2.54 -1.21
C ALA A 208 20.09 1.08 -0.99
N ILE A 209 18.88 0.70 -1.42
CA ILE A 209 18.38 -0.68 -1.35
C ILE A 209 19.24 -1.61 -2.21
N THR A 210 19.65 -1.19 -3.41
CA THR A 210 20.45 -2.01 -4.32
C THR A 210 21.87 -2.25 -3.80
N LYS A 211 22.43 -1.32 -3.04
CA LYS A 211 23.78 -1.40 -2.42
C LYS A 211 23.78 -1.95 -1.00
N MET A 212 22.63 -2.19 -0.41
CA MET A 212 22.50 -2.61 0.98
C MET A 212 23.17 -3.97 1.22
N LYS A 213 23.95 -4.08 2.30
CA LYS A 213 24.39 -5.36 2.84
C LYS A 213 23.13 -6.11 3.33
N GLY A 214 22.73 -7.21 2.67
CA GLY A 214 21.53 -7.96 3.04
C GLY A 214 20.37 -7.80 2.04
N LYS A 215 20.65 -7.42 0.80
CA LYS A 215 19.65 -7.33 -0.29
C LYS A 215 18.83 -8.61 -0.48
N TRP A 216 19.42 -9.76 -0.32
CA TRP A 216 18.70 -11.05 -0.41
C TRP A 216 17.71 -11.24 0.73
N THR A 217 18.10 -10.86 1.96
CA THR A 217 17.19 -10.87 3.11
C THR A 217 16.04 -9.88 2.93
N PHE A 218 16.30 -8.72 2.32
CA PHE A 218 15.27 -7.74 1.96
C PHE A 218 14.27 -8.31 0.95
N ILE A 219 14.75 -8.97 -0.10
CA ILE A 219 13.91 -9.65 -1.10
C ILE A 219 13.11 -10.77 -0.42
N LEU A 220 13.75 -11.59 0.42
CA LEU A 220 13.07 -12.66 1.16
C LEU A 220 11.92 -12.10 2.01
N TYR A 221 12.14 -11.03 2.79
CA TYR A 221 11.06 -10.42 3.56
C TYR A 221 9.96 -9.86 2.67
N THR A 222 10.29 -9.29 1.52
CA THR A 222 9.28 -8.85 0.55
C THR A 222 8.43 -10.01 0.06
N VAL A 223 9.04 -11.12 -0.33
CA VAL A 223 8.33 -12.34 -0.74
C VAL A 223 7.47 -12.90 0.40
N LEU A 224 7.98 -12.93 1.63
CA LEU A 224 7.22 -13.40 2.79
C LEU A 224 6.01 -12.51 3.09
N ILE A 225 6.15 -11.19 3.01
CA ILE A 225 5.04 -10.26 3.19
C ILE A 225 3.93 -10.51 2.17
N TRP A 226 4.28 -10.55 0.89
CA TRP A 226 3.32 -10.76 -0.19
C TRP A 226 2.77 -12.19 -0.22
N GLY A 227 3.59 -13.17 0.15
CA GLY A 227 3.16 -14.55 0.37
C GLY A 227 2.11 -14.64 1.49
N CYS A 228 2.33 -13.98 2.62
CA CYS A 228 1.34 -13.89 3.70
C CYS A 228 0.02 -13.27 3.19
N TYR A 229 0.07 -12.18 2.40
CA TYR A 229 -1.15 -11.56 1.86
C TYR A 229 -1.88 -12.48 0.88
N PHE A 230 -1.15 -13.18 0.02
CA PHE A 230 -1.74 -14.17 -0.88
C PHE A 230 -2.41 -15.31 -0.10
N ILE A 231 -1.71 -15.87 0.90
CA ILE A 231 -2.26 -16.95 1.73
C ILE A 231 -3.50 -16.47 2.50
N GLN A 232 -3.50 -15.25 3.06
CA GLN A 232 -4.67 -14.69 3.74
C GLN A 232 -5.88 -14.60 2.80
N LEU A 233 -5.68 -14.09 1.57
CA LEU A 233 -6.74 -14.01 0.57
C LEU A 233 -7.23 -15.40 0.16
N TYR A 234 -6.31 -16.34 -0.03
CA TYR A 234 -6.64 -17.72 -0.40
C TYR A 234 -7.42 -18.44 0.72
N LEU A 235 -7.00 -18.28 1.97
CA LEU A 235 -7.67 -18.88 3.12
C LEU A 235 -9.05 -18.26 3.39
N ALA A 236 -9.24 -16.97 3.07
CA ALA A 236 -10.54 -16.32 3.22
C ALA A 236 -11.64 -17.02 2.41
N LYS A 237 -11.29 -17.64 1.27
CA LYS A 237 -12.21 -18.47 0.49
C LYS A 237 -12.79 -19.64 1.30
N PHE A 238 -12.00 -20.26 2.18
CA PHE A 238 -12.43 -21.41 2.99
C PHE A 238 -13.22 -21.01 4.25
N ALA A 239 -13.28 -19.71 4.55
CA ALA A 239 -14.05 -19.23 5.68
C ALA A 239 -15.56 -19.27 5.44
N PHE A 240 -15.99 -19.33 4.16
CA PHE A 240 -17.41 -19.35 3.77
C PHE A 240 -17.77 -20.65 3.10
N THR A 241 -18.88 -21.30 3.52
CA THR A 241 -19.32 -22.60 2.98
C THR A 241 -19.80 -22.54 1.54
N PHE A 242 -20.31 -21.37 1.09
CA PHE A 242 -20.80 -21.14 -0.26
C PHE A 242 -19.72 -20.85 -1.30
N THR A 243 -18.45 -20.84 -0.92
CA THR A 243 -17.32 -20.63 -1.84
C THR A 243 -16.58 -21.89 -2.22
N HIS A 244 -17.11 -23.06 -1.80
CA HIS A 244 -16.59 -24.39 -2.11
C HIS A 244 -17.36 -25.05 -3.24
#